data_8f3e91813e14f5199ec42c5414c5879e
#
_entry.id   8f3e91813e14f5199ec42c5414c5879e
#
_cell.length_a   1.000
_cell.length_b   1.000
_cell.length_c   1.000
_cell.angle_alpha   90.00
_cell.angle_beta   90.00
_cell.angle_gamma   90.00
#
_symmetry.space_group_name_H-M   'P 1'
#
loop_
_entity.id
_entity.type
_entity.pdbx_description
1 polymer ?
#
loop_
_entity_poly.entity_id
_entity_poly.type
_entity_poly.pdbx_seq_one_letter_code
_entity_poly.pdbx_strand_id
1 'polypeptide(L)'
;MRALRIDRNTGRFMLARLVSGFDTGSAARLGPLTLGSIEPPQVPGEGWRRVRPRLTGICGSDLATVEGHASTYFENWVSFPFVPGHEIVGQLDSGQRVVIEPVLGHAARGHALPFPDAAPGDGDDYAHLAMPPLEPGIQIGFCNSTGGGWATELVAHDSQIHAIPDDMSDERAVLIEPFAGGIHSALQAIEATRGIDSPVIAVQGAGTMGLCAIAGLRAFAPHAHVVVGARYPAQMRAAKELGATTVVKASELARTVRHVVGCHIVGDYLSSGVHATIDAVGNSDSIGVSLRITRPRGRIVLMGMPAQVDVDLTGLWHRETELKGSYTYGTETLPDGSRRRTFDLAIQLAGTFQIERLLSATYPLSDYANALRHAAEAGARGAIKVAFDMRPDIAAEETKKERQR
;
A
#
# COMPACT_ATOMS: atom_id res chain seq x y z
N MET A 1 -23.91 10.45 -5.55
CA MET A 1 -23.31 9.28 -4.91
C MET A 1 -23.04 9.54 -3.44
N ARG A 2 -23.07 8.50 -2.60
CA ARG A 2 -22.65 8.58 -1.20
C ARG A 2 -21.14 8.45 -1.10
N ALA A 3 -20.48 9.32 -0.35
CA ALA A 3 -19.01 9.32 -0.26
C ALA A 3 -18.50 9.89 1.07
N LEU A 4 -17.31 9.46 1.46
CA LEU A 4 -16.45 10.16 2.40
C LEU A 4 -15.54 11.11 1.58
N ARG A 5 -15.54 12.39 1.92
CA ARG A 5 -14.81 13.43 1.19
C ARG A 5 -13.89 14.20 2.12
N ILE A 6 -12.72 14.53 1.64
CA ILE A 6 -11.76 15.41 2.31
C ILE A 6 -11.78 16.77 1.63
N ASP A 7 -12.09 17.80 2.41
CA ASP A 7 -12.05 19.20 1.98
C ASP A 7 -10.73 19.86 2.42
N ARG A 8 -10.24 20.82 1.63
CA ARG A 8 -9.07 21.62 2.00
C ARG A 8 -9.43 22.61 3.12
N ASN A 9 -9.24 22.18 4.36
CA ASN A 9 -9.51 22.99 5.55
C ASN A 9 -8.38 22.86 6.57
N THR A 10 -7.45 23.81 6.57
CA THR A 10 -6.27 23.82 7.43
C THR A 10 -6.61 23.67 8.92
N GLY A 11 -7.66 24.37 9.38
CA GLY A 11 -8.08 24.28 10.79
C GLY A 11 -8.53 22.89 11.19
N ARG A 12 -9.28 22.19 10.33
CA ARG A 12 -9.71 20.80 10.56
C ARG A 12 -8.54 19.82 10.49
N PHE A 13 -7.57 20.02 9.59
CA PHE A 13 -6.35 19.21 9.58
C PHE A 13 -5.52 19.39 10.86
N MET A 14 -5.37 20.62 11.35
CA MET A 14 -4.69 20.89 12.62
C MET A 14 -5.42 20.23 13.80
N LEU A 15 -6.75 20.32 13.82
CA LEU A 15 -7.56 19.67 14.85
C LEU A 15 -7.43 18.15 14.81
N ALA A 16 -7.49 17.55 13.62
CA ALA A 16 -7.29 16.11 13.43
C ALA A 16 -5.93 15.68 13.98
N ARG A 17 -4.87 16.42 13.66
CA ARG A 17 -3.50 16.14 14.13
C ARG A 17 -3.37 16.20 15.65
N LEU A 18 -4.06 17.14 16.32
CA LEU A 18 -4.06 17.22 17.77
C LEU A 18 -4.82 16.06 18.44
N VAL A 19 -5.93 15.64 17.83
CA VAL A 19 -6.81 14.64 18.42
C VAL A 19 -6.36 13.21 18.10
N SER A 20 -5.69 12.99 16.96
CA SER A 20 -5.24 11.65 16.50
C SER A 20 -4.31 10.95 17.50
N GLY A 21 -3.50 11.71 18.25
CA GLY A 21 -2.66 11.16 19.31
C GLY A 21 -3.43 10.47 20.45
N PHE A 22 -4.75 10.72 20.55
CA PHE A 22 -5.63 10.09 21.53
C PHE A 22 -6.56 9.06 20.89
N ASP A 23 -7.17 9.38 19.74
CA ASP A 23 -8.13 8.51 19.06
C ASP A 23 -8.33 8.89 17.60
N THR A 24 -7.98 7.98 16.67
CA THR A 24 -8.17 8.12 15.22
C THR A 24 -9.65 8.28 14.84
N GLY A 25 -10.57 7.61 15.54
CA GLY A 25 -12.01 7.75 15.27
C GLY A 25 -12.53 9.15 15.55
N SER A 26 -12.00 9.82 16.58
CA SER A 26 -12.30 11.22 16.88
C SER A 26 -11.64 12.15 15.86
N ALA A 27 -10.41 11.88 15.45
CA ALA A 27 -9.76 12.62 14.36
C ALA A 27 -10.56 12.54 13.06
N ALA A 28 -11.10 11.37 12.72
CA ALA A 28 -11.94 11.17 11.54
C ALA A 28 -13.26 11.99 11.59
N ARG A 29 -13.86 12.15 12.76
CA ARG A 29 -15.12 12.91 12.92
C ARG A 29 -14.92 14.42 12.97
N LEU A 30 -13.85 14.89 13.58
CA LEU A 30 -13.57 16.30 13.83
C LEU A 30 -12.68 16.92 12.73
N GLY A 31 -11.96 16.06 12.01
CA GLY A 31 -11.01 16.42 10.97
C GLY A 31 -11.66 16.83 9.63
N PRO A 32 -10.89 16.83 8.55
CA PRO A 32 -11.33 17.29 7.24
C PRO A 32 -12.27 16.30 6.52
N LEU A 33 -12.42 15.07 7.04
CA LEU A 33 -13.24 14.02 6.46
C LEU A 33 -14.73 14.27 6.73
N THR A 34 -15.57 14.15 5.71
CA THR A 34 -17.02 14.30 5.82
C THR A 34 -17.77 13.24 5.04
N LEU A 35 -18.77 12.60 5.66
CA LEU A 35 -19.67 11.67 5.00
C LEU A 35 -20.88 12.45 4.45
N GLY A 36 -21.18 12.31 3.17
CA GLY A 36 -22.31 12.99 2.56
C GLY A 36 -22.71 12.45 1.19
N SER A 37 -23.70 13.09 0.58
CA SER A 37 -24.05 12.91 -0.82
C SER A 37 -23.36 13.99 -1.65
N ILE A 38 -22.65 13.56 -2.68
CA ILE A 38 -21.95 14.44 -3.62
C ILE A 38 -22.29 14.04 -5.06
N GLU A 39 -22.02 14.91 -6.01
CA GLU A 39 -22.14 14.57 -7.42
C GLU A 39 -21.08 13.52 -7.79
N PRO A 40 -21.44 12.50 -8.61
CA PRO A 40 -20.47 11.55 -9.14
C PRO A 40 -19.41 12.24 -10.00
N PRO A 41 -18.18 11.72 -10.07
CA PRO A 41 -17.19 12.26 -10.98
C PRO A 41 -17.65 12.13 -12.43
N GLN A 42 -17.37 13.14 -13.24
CA GLN A 42 -17.62 13.08 -14.66
C GLN A 42 -16.59 12.16 -15.33
N VAL A 43 -17.03 11.42 -16.37
CA VAL A 43 -16.11 10.61 -17.19
C VAL A 43 -15.23 11.56 -17.99
N PRO A 44 -13.90 11.57 -17.79
CA PRO A 44 -13.01 12.57 -18.38
C PRO A 44 -12.87 12.49 -19.91
N GLY A 45 -13.16 11.32 -20.50
CA GLY A 45 -13.04 11.12 -21.96
C GLY A 45 -13.03 9.65 -22.38
N GLU A 46 -12.50 9.41 -23.57
CA GLU A 46 -12.36 8.06 -24.12
C GLU A 46 -11.44 7.19 -23.24
N GLY A 47 -11.73 5.90 -23.15
CA GLY A 47 -10.99 4.96 -22.31
C GLY A 47 -11.31 5.04 -20.81
N TRP A 48 -12.16 5.96 -20.38
CA TRP A 48 -12.58 6.06 -18.98
C TRP A 48 -13.90 5.32 -18.74
N ARG A 49 -13.96 4.62 -17.61
CA ARG A 49 -15.11 3.79 -17.19
C ARG A 49 -15.62 4.19 -15.82
N ARG A 50 -16.92 4.06 -15.62
CA ARG A 50 -17.52 4.10 -14.28
C ARG A 50 -17.28 2.78 -13.57
N VAL A 51 -16.91 2.88 -12.30
CA VAL A 51 -16.66 1.73 -11.43
C VAL A 51 -17.48 1.91 -10.16
N ARG A 52 -18.18 0.86 -9.74
CA ARG A 52 -18.88 0.80 -8.45
C ARG A 52 -18.02 -0.03 -7.49
N PRO A 53 -17.37 0.58 -6.48
CA PRO A 53 -16.60 -0.15 -5.50
C PRO A 53 -17.45 -1.18 -4.74
N ARG A 54 -16.93 -2.37 -4.55
CA ARG A 54 -17.57 -3.44 -3.76
C ARG A 54 -16.95 -3.54 -2.38
N LEU A 55 -15.62 -3.69 -2.34
CA LEU A 55 -14.80 -3.52 -1.14
C LEU A 55 -13.68 -2.51 -1.42
N THR A 56 -13.30 -1.76 -0.40
CA THR A 56 -12.17 -0.84 -0.50
C THR A 56 -11.34 -0.87 0.79
N GLY A 57 -10.04 -1.11 0.66
CA GLY A 57 -9.14 -1.19 1.79
C GLY A 57 -8.89 0.17 2.44
N ILE A 58 -8.45 0.12 3.69
CA ILE A 58 -7.96 1.29 4.43
C ILE A 58 -6.43 1.15 4.53
N CYS A 59 -5.71 2.04 3.85
CA CYS A 59 -4.26 2.09 3.85
C CYS A 59 -3.70 2.99 4.96
N GLY A 60 -2.43 2.80 5.32
CA GLY A 60 -1.72 3.70 6.23
C GLY A 60 -1.64 5.14 5.72
N SER A 61 -1.55 5.35 4.40
CA SER A 61 -1.58 6.68 3.78
C SER A 61 -2.93 7.39 3.94
N ASP A 62 -4.03 6.64 3.87
CA ASP A 62 -5.37 7.19 4.15
C ASP A 62 -5.47 7.63 5.61
N LEU A 63 -4.99 6.79 6.55
CA LEU A 63 -4.95 7.13 7.98
C LEU A 63 -4.11 8.38 8.23
N ALA A 64 -2.90 8.45 7.67
CA ALA A 64 -2.04 9.62 7.81
C ALA A 64 -2.71 10.89 7.28
N THR A 65 -3.48 10.80 6.20
CA THR A 65 -4.22 11.93 5.64
C THR A 65 -5.37 12.36 6.54
N VAL A 66 -6.18 11.41 7.03
CA VAL A 66 -7.31 11.69 7.94
C VAL A 66 -6.80 12.29 9.26
N GLU A 67 -5.67 11.84 9.76
CA GLU A 67 -5.04 12.29 11.00
C GLU A 67 -4.24 13.61 10.85
N GLY A 68 -4.10 14.13 9.63
CA GLY A 68 -3.33 15.35 9.37
C GLY A 68 -1.81 15.16 9.46
N HIS A 69 -1.32 13.94 9.27
CA HIS A 69 0.11 13.56 9.29
C HIS A 69 0.69 13.30 7.90
N ALA A 70 -0.12 13.39 6.83
CA ALA A 70 0.37 13.22 5.47
C ALA A 70 1.49 14.22 5.15
N SER A 71 2.48 13.78 4.39
CA SER A 71 3.59 14.64 3.97
C SER A 71 3.12 15.76 3.04
N THR A 72 3.52 16.98 3.32
CA THR A 72 3.29 18.14 2.45
C THR A 72 4.04 18.06 1.12
N TYR A 73 4.99 17.13 0.99
CA TYR A 73 5.69 16.85 -0.26
C TYR A 73 4.74 16.58 -1.43
N PHE A 74 3.60 15.92 -1.14
CA PHE A 74 2.62 15.55 -2.16
C PHE A 74 1.61 16.65 -2.50
N GLU A 75 1.65 17.83 -1.85
CA GLU A 75 0.62 18.87 -1.99
C GLU A 75 0.40 19.30 -3.46
N ASN A 76 1.44 19.30 -4.29
CA ASN A 76 1.36 19.68 -5.70
C ASN A 76 0.74 18.58 -6.59
N TRP A 77 0.61 17.36 -6.09
CA TRP A 77 0.05 16.20 -6.79
C TRP A 77 -1.24 15.69 -6.13
N VAL A 78 -1.96 16.58 -5.46
CA VAL A 78 -3.25 16.30 -4.85
C VAL A 78 -4.19 17.45 -5.14
N SER A 79 -5.41 17.16 -5.58
CA SER A 79 -6.45 18.18 -5.81
C SER A 79 -7.62 17.98 -4.85
N PHE A 80 -8.04 19.06 -4.22
CA PHE A 80 -9.16 19.10 -3.28
C PHE A 80 -10.43 19.68 -3.93
N PRO A 81 -11.64 19.26 -3.49
CA PRO A 81 -11.88 18.15 -2.56
C PRO A 81 -11.66 16.81 -3.23
N PHE A 82 -11.28 15.77 -2.49
CA PHE A 82 -11.17 14.43 -3.04
C PHE A 82 -11.85 13.37 -2.15
N VAL A 83 -12.14 12.23 -2.74
CA VAL A 83 -12.64 11.04 -2.05
C VAL A 83 -11.48 10.08 -1.86
N PRO A 84 -11.14 9.67 -0.62
CA PRO A 84 -10.04 8.73 -0.36
C PRO A 84 -10.34 7.30 -0.82
N GLY A 85 -9.34 6.42 -0.61
CA GLY A 85 -9.42 4.99 -0.90
C GLY A 85 -8.89 4.65 -2.29
N HIS A 86 -7.84 3.85 -2.32
CA HIS A 86 -7.11 3.46 -3.54
C HIS A 86 -6.89 1.95 -3.65
N GLU A 87 -7.25 1.16 -2.64
CA GLU A 87 -7.24 -0.30 -2.69
C GLU A 87 -8.65 -0.79 -3.01
N ILE A 88 -8.96 -1.03 -4.29
CA ILE A 88 -10.34 -1.10 -4.78
C ILE A 88 -10.59 -2.39 -5.56
N VAL A 89 -11.58 -3.18 -5.13
CA VAL A 89 -12.29 -4.10 -6.00
C VAL A 89 -13.67 -3.50 -6.29
N GLY A 90 -14.07 -3.50 -7.56
CA GLY A 90 -15.32 -2.90 -8.01
C GLY A 90 -15.97 -3.68 -9.16
N GLN A 91 -17.02 -3.10 -9.68
CA GLN A 91 -17.78 -3.64 -10.81
C GLN A 91 -18.04 -2.55 -11.85
N LEU A 92 -17.81 -2.88 -13.11
CA LEU A 92 -18.18 -2.04 -14.25
C LEU A 92 -19.69 -2.11 -14.52
N ASP A 93 -20.23 -1.16 -15.31
CA ASP A 93 -21.63 -1.17 -15.74
C ASP A 93 -21.98 -2.43 -16.56
N SER A 94 -20.99 -3.09 -17.19
CA SER A 94 -21.16 -4.38 -17.86
C SER A 94 -21.43 -5.56 -16.91
N GLY A 95 -21.28 -5.36 -15.59
CA GLY A 95 -21.31 -6.43 -14.59
C GLY A 95 -19.95 -7.08 -14.33
N GLN A 96 -18.91 -6.79 -15.11
CA GLN A 96 -17.58 -7.35 -14.93
C GLN A 96 -16.93 -6.86 -13.63
N ARG A 97 -16.41 -7.78 -12.82
CA ARG A 97 -15.64 -7.45 -11.62
C ARG A 97 -14.20 -7.13 -11.97
N VAL A 98 -13.67 -6.09 -11.32
CA VAL A 98 -12.35 -5.55 -11.62
C VAL A 98 -11.64 -5.13 -10.34
N VAL A 99 -10.30 -5.11 -10.39
CA VAL A 99 -9.46 -4.40 -9.44
C VAL A 99 -8.83 -3.19 -10.12
N ILE A 100 -8.58 -2.16 -9.35
CA ILE A 100 -8.08 -0.89 -9.87
C ILE A 100 -6.62 -0.71 -9.47
N GLU A 101 -5.76 -0.48 -10.46
CA GLU A 101 -4.40 0.02 -10.26
C GLU A 101 -4.46 1.54 -10.17
N PRO A 102 -4.34 2.14 -8.97
CA PRO A 102 -4.82 3.50 -8.73
C PRO A 102 -3.95 4.61 -9.33
N VAL A 103 -2.68 4.36 -9.66
CA VAL A 103 -1.77 5.39 -10.16
C VAL A 103 -2.32 6.05 -11.43
N LEU A 104 -2.37 7.39 -11.46
CA LEU A 104 -2.85 8.18 -12.60
C LEU A 104 -1.70 8.43 -13.58
N GLY A 105 -1.20 7.34 -14.18
CA GLY A 105 -0.06 7.35 -15.09
C GLY A 105 -0.33 8.03 -16.44
N HIS A 106 0.66 7.97 -17.31
CA HIS A 106 0.67 8.65 -18.61
C HIS A 106 -0.59 8.38 -19.45
N ALA A 107 -0.99 7.12 -19.63
CA ALA A 107 -2.15 6.75 -20.45
C ALA A 107 -3.46 7.38 -19.94
N ALA A 108 -3.71 7.32 -18.61
CA ALA A 108 -4.88 7.91 -18.00
C ALA A 108 -4.95 9.44 -18.18
N ARG A 109 -3.84 10.07 -18.44
CA ARG A 109 -3.73 11.53 -18.68
C ARG A 109 -3.58 11.89 -20.14
N GLY A 110 -3.68 10.90 -21.05
CA GLY A 110 -3.56 11.14 -22.51
C GLY A 110 -2.15 11.49 -22.96
N HIS A 111 -1.12 11.16 -22.16
CA HIS A 111 0.28 11.37 -22.51
C HIS A 111 0.90 10.11 -23.13
N ALA A 112 1.95 10.27 -23.91
CA ALA A 112 2.73 9.17 -24.46
C ALA A 112 3.33 8.32 -23.33
N LEU A 113 3.30 6.99 -23.48
CA LEU A 113 3.93 6.07 -22.54
C LEU A 113 5.45 6.27 -22.54
N PRO A 114 6.13 6.12 -21.37
CA PRO A 114 7.59 6.22 -21.28
C PRO A 114 8.30 5.11 -22.10
N PHE A 115 7.67 3.97 -22.26
CA PHE A 115 8.06 2.87 -23.16
C PHE A 115 6.83 2.01 -23.50
N PRO A 116 6.88 1.15 -24.53
CA PRO A 116 5.76 0.28 -24.90
C PRO A 116 5.29 -0.57 -23.71
N ASP A 117 3.97 -0.64 -23.53
CA ASP A 117 3.29 -1.41 -22.45
C ASP A 117 3.65 -0.99 -21.02
N ALA A 118 4.15 0.24 -20.83
CA ALA A 118 4.43 0.77 -19.51
C ALA A 118 3.19 0.75 -18.61
N ALA A 119 3.36 0.28 -17.37
CA ALA A 119 2.33 0.34 -16.34
C ALA A 119 2.12 1.79 -15.85
N PRO A 120 0.98 2.11 -15.22
CA PRO A 120 0.71 3.46 -14.72
C PRO A 120 1.78 4.04 -13.80
N GLY A 121 2.48 3.21 -13.02
CA GLY A 121 3.55 3.63 -12.10
C GLY A 121 4.92 3.79 -12.72
N ASP A 122 5.08 3.46 -14.02
CA ASP A 122 6.37 3.53 -14.70
C ASP A 122 6.69 4.96 -15.18
N GLY A 123 7.98 5.26 -15.26
CA GLY A 123 8.53 6.51 -15.74
C GLY A 123 9.49 7.15 -14.74
N ASP A 124 10.25 8.11 -15.20
CA ASP A 124 11.26 8.86 -14.44
C ASP A 124 10.93 10.38 -14.35
N ASP A 125 9.78 10.77 -14.90
CA ASP A 125 9.26 12.13 -14.83
C ASP A 125 7.81 12.13 -14.31
N TYR A 126 7.57 12.85 -13.24
CA TYR A 126 6.26 12.99 -12.59
C TYR A 126 5.48 14.26 -12.98
N ALA A 127 5.95 15.01 -13.96
CA ALA A 127 5.26 16.24 -14.41
C ALA A 127 3.82 15.95 -14.85
N HIS A 128 3.57 14.82 -15.52
CA HIS A 128 2.24 14.40 -15.95
C HIS A 128 1.22 14.33 -14.82
N LEU A 129 1.63 14.04 -13.57
CA LEU A 129 0.72 13.95 -12.42
C LEU A 129 0.03 15.27 -12.04
N ALA A 130 0.57 16.41 -12.49
CA ALA A 130 0.01 17.73 -12.26
C ALA A 130 -0.51 18.40 -13.53
N MET A 131 -0.51 17.70 -14.69
CA MET A 131 -0.89 18.27 -15.99
C MET A 131 -2.32 17.90 -16.38
N PRO A 132 -3.03 18.77 -17.15
CA PRO A 132 -4.32 18.43 -17.77
C PRO A 132 -4.24 17.12 -18.58
N PRO A 133 -5.39 16.44 -18.85
CA PRO A 133 -6.76 16.91 -18.66
C PRO A 133 -7.34 16.71 -17.25
N LEU A 134 -6.69 15.94 -16.38
CA LEU A 134 -7.14 15.77 -15.01
C LEU A 134 -6.59 16.88 -14.11
N GLU A 135 -7.28 17.14 -13.02
CA GLU A 135 -6.72 17.90 -11.92
C GLU A 135 -5.46 17.19 -11.36
N PRO A 136 -4.56 17.91 -10.68
CA PRO A 136 -3.42 17.28 -10.03
C PRO A 136 -3.84 16.08 -9.17
N GLY A 137 -3.14 14.96 -9.33
CA GLY A 137 -3.47 13.74 -8.61
C GLY A 137 -2.44 12.65 -8.84
N ILE A 138 -1.83 12.16 -7.76
CA ILE A 138 -0.85 11.08 -7.82
C ILE A 138 -1.52 9.75 -8.15
N GLN A 139 -2.75 9.55 -7.67
CA GLN A 139 -3.54 8.33 -7.85
C GLN A 139 -5.02 8.60 -7.59
N ILE A 140 -5.89 7.67 -7.99
CA ILE A 140 -7.28 7.58 -7.54
C ILE A 140 -7.28 7.57 -6.00
N GLY A 141 -8.19 8.32 -5.39
CA GLY A 141 -8.17 8.51 -3.93
C GLY A 141 -7.45 9.76 -3.46
N PHE A 142 -6.75 10.48 -4.38
CA PHE A 142 -6.07 11.76 -4.13
C PHE A 142 -6.25 12.76 -5.28
N CYS A 143 -7.21 12.52 -6.16
CA CYS A 143 -7.53 13.36 -7.32
C CYS A 143 -9.01 13.73 -7.33
N ASN A 144 -9.32 15.04 -7.43
CA ASN A 144 -10.69 15.53 -7.50
C ASN A 144 -11.45 14.99 -8.72
N SER A 145 -10.75 14.80 -9.86
CA SER A 145 -11.37 14.39 -11.11
C SER A 145 -11.87 12.94 -11.13
N THR A 146 -11.37 12.07 -10.27
CA THR A 146 -11.61 10.62 -10.38
C THR A 146 -12.53 10.04 -9.32
N GLY A 147 -12.69 10.75 -8.20
CA GLY A 147 -13.24 10.15 -7.00
C GLY A 147 -12.25 9.20 -6.34
N GLY A 148 -12.75 8.25 -5.57
CA GLY A 148 -11.97 7.25 -4.84
C GLY A 148 -12.83 6.13 -4.31
N GLY A 149 -12.19 5.11 -3.73
CA GLY A 149 -12.88 3.89 -3.28
C GLY A 149 -13.88 4.11 -2.13
N TRP A 150 -13.73 5.18 -1.35
CA TRP A 150 -14.65 5.46 -0.24
C TRP A 150 -15.92 6.20 -0.71
N ALA A 151 -16.42 5.79 -1.87
CA ALA A 151 -17.67 6.24 -2.46
C ALA A 151 -18.39 5.11 -3.16
N THR A 152 -19.68 5.31 -3.48
CA THR A 152 -20.48 4.33 -4.24
C THR A 152 -20.19 4.33 -5.74
N GLU A 153 -19.41 5.29 -6.22
CA GLU A 153 -18.99 5.40 -7.63
C GLU A 153 -17.68 6.16 -7.76
N LEU A 154 -16.83 5.75 -8.70
CA LEU A 154 -15.62 6.43 -9.14
C LEU A 154 -15.45 6.25 -10.65
N VAL A 155 -14.45 6.92 -11.25
CA VAL A 155 -14.02 6.66 -12.63
C VAL A 155 -12.57 6.22 -12.68
N ALA A 156 -12.27 5.26 -13.57
CA ALA A 156 -10.93 4.76 -13.83
C ALA A 156 -10.69 4.61 -15.33
N HIS A 157 -9.46 4.79 -15.77
CA HIS A 157 -9.06 4.60 -17.17
C HIS A 157 -8.79 3.13 -17.47
N ASP A 158 -9.01 2.70 -18.71
CA ASP A 158 -8.80 1.32 -19.15
C ASP A 158 -7.39 0.79 -18.80
N SER A 159 -6.37 1.65 -18.78
CA SER A 159 -5.01 1.28 -18.36
C SER A 159 -4.87 0.93 -16.87
N GLN A 160 -5.86 1.28 -16.05
CA GLN A 160 -5.89 1.05 -14.61
C GLN A 160 -6.79 -0.11 -14.20
N ILE A 161 -7.59 -0.63 -15.15
CA ILE A 161 -8.65 -1.61 -14.90
C ILE A 161 -8.14 -3.01 -15.22
N HIS A 162 -8.17 -3.89 -14.24
CA HIS A 162 -7.83 -5.30 -14.40
C HIS A 162 -9.03 -6.16 -14.09
N ALA A 163 -9.45 -6.96 -15.07
CA ALA A 163 -10.49 -7.97 -14.87
C ALA A 163 -9.99 -9.04 -13.88
N ILE A 164 -10.85 -9.46 -12.96
CA ILE A 164 -10.54 -10.55 -12.05
C ILE A 164 -11.31 -11.82 -12.42
N PRO A 165 -10.76 -13.02 -12.13
CA PRO A 165 -11.47 -14.29 -12.33
C PRO A 165 -12.79 -14.33 -11.56
N ASP A 166 -13.80 -15.00 -12.11
CA ASP A 166 -15.13 -15.10 -11.50
C ASP A 166 -15.11 -15.85 -10.16
N ASP A 167 -14.16 -16.75 -9.97
CA ASP A 167 -13.96 -17.50 -8.72
C ASP A 167 -13.14 -16.76 -7.67
N MET A 168 -12.54 -15.60 -8.00
CA MET A 168 -11.85 -14.76 -7.03
C MET A 168 -12.86 -13.99 -6.17
N SER A 169 -12.81 -14.16 -4.86
CA SER A 169 -13.67 -13.39 -3.93
C SER A 169 -13.30 -11.91 -3.88
N ASP A 170 -14.25 -11.06 -3.52
CA ASP A 170 -13.98 -9.62 -3.32
C ASP A 170 -12.97 -9.41 -2.18
N GLU A 171 -13.01 -10.27 -1.15
CA GLU A 171 -12.11 -10.26 0.00
C GLU A 171 -10.65 -10.55 -0.39
N ARG A 172 -10.43 -11.38 -1.41
CA ARG A 172 -9.11 -11.60 -2.00
C ARG A 172 -8.72 -10.44 -2.90
N ALA A 173 -9.64 -9.99 -3.72
CA ALA A 173 -9.41 -8.98 -4.74
C ALA A 173 -9.04 -7.60 -4.15
N VAL A 174 -9.61 -7.20 -3.00
CA VAL A 174 -9.30 -5.92 -2.34
C VAL A 174 -7.85 -5.85 -1.84
N LEU A 175 -7.16 -6.99 -1.75
CA LEU A 175 -5.77 -7.09 -1.31
C LEU A 175 -4.77 -7.13 -2.49
N ILE A 176 -5.24 -7.10 -3.74
CA ILE A 176 -4.35 -7.12 -4.92
C ILE A 176 -3.43 -5.91 -4.94
N GLU A 177 -3.97 -4.72 -4.67
CA GLU A 177 -3.16 -3.48 -4.67
C GLU A 177 -2.03 -3.54 -3.63
N PRO A 178 -2.27 -3.76 -2.31
CA PRO A 178 -1.17 -3.86 -1.35
C PRO A 178 -0.26 -5.07 -1.63
N PHE A 179 -0.77 -6.16 -2.24
CA PHE A 179 0.06 -7.28 -2.63
C PHE A 179 1.01 -6.93 -3.78
N ALA A 180 0.56 -6.14 -4.75
CA ALA A 180 1.44 -5.62 -5.81
C ALA A 180 2.59 -4.78 -5.21
N GLY A 181 2.31 -3.87 -4.28
CA GLY A 181 3.35 -3.13 -3.56
C GLY A 181 4.32 -4.03 -2.78
N GLY A 182 3.81 -5.09 -2.16
CA GLY A 182 4.63 -6.10 -1.50
C GLY A 182 5.54 -6.87 -2.45
N ILE A 183 5.04 -7.29 -3.61
CA ILE A 183 5.80 -7.96 -4.69
C ILE A 183 6.90 -7.02 -5.21
N HIS A 184 6.58 -5.77 -5.50
CA HIS A 184 7.56 -4.77 -5.94
C HIS A 184 8.73 -4.64 -4.96
N SER A 185 8.44 -4.46 -3.68
CA SER A 185 9.46 -4.38 -2.63
C SER A 185 10.29 -5.66 -2.51
N ALA A 186 9.65 -6.82 -2.63
CA ALA A 186 10.33 -8.11 -2.59
C ALA A 186 11.29 -8.28 -3.76
N LEU A 187 10.90 -7.93 -4.99
CA LEU A 187 11.75 -8.01 -6.18
C LEU A 187 12.95 -7.06 -6.09
N GLN A 188 12.78 -5.86 -5.52
CA GLN A 188 13.90 -4.95 -5.25
C GLN A 188 14.90 -5.53 -4.24
N ALA A 189 14.43 -6.23 -3.22
CA ALA A 189 15.29 -6.90 -2.25
C ALA A 189 16.00 -8.10 -2.88
N ILE A 190 15.31 -8.90 -3.70
CA ILE A 190 15.86 -10.06 -4.42
C ILE A 190 16.95 -9.64 -5.41
N GLU A 191 16.76 -8.52 -6.11
CA GLU A 191 17.76 -7.98 -7.03
C GLU A 191 19.12 -7.77 -6.35
N ALA A 192 19.14 -7.31 -5.10
CA ALA A 192 20.36 -7.12 -4.32
C ALA A 192 21.02 -8.45 -3.86
N THR A 193 20.38 -9.58 -4.11
CA THR A 193 20.86 -10.91 -3.72
C THR A 193 21.29 -11.77 -4.92
N ARG A 194 21.40 -11.18 -6.12
CA ARG A 194 21.80 -11.91 -7.33
C ARG A 194 23.15 -12.62 -7.14
N GLY A 195 23.21 -13.88 -7.54
CA GLY A 195 24.42 -14.70 -7.43
C GLY A 195 24.69 -15.25 -6.03
N ILE A 196 23.71 -15.15 -5.10
CA ILE A 196 23.82 -15.72 -3.76
C ILE A 196 22.83 -16.89 -3.65
N ASP A 197 23.37 -18.10 -3.47
CA ASP A 197 22.56 -19.33 -3.45
C ASP A 197 21.55 -19.38 -2.30
N SER A 198 21.92 -18.91 -1.13
CA SER A 198 21.09 -18.94 0.08
C SER A 198 21.03 -17.55 0.74
N PRO A 199 20.37 -16.57 0.13
CA PRO A 199 20.33 -15.23 0.67
C PRO A 199 19.52 -15.18 1.97
N VAL A 200 19.99 -14.36 2.92
CA VAL A 200 19.23 -14.02 4.12
C VAL A 200 18.64 -12.63 3.92
N ILE A 201 17.31 -12.52 4.03
CA ILE A 201 16.58 -11.26 3.85
C ILE A 201 15.79 -11.00 5.14
N ALA A 202 15.89 -9.80 5.69
CA ALA A 202 15.08 -9.39 6.83
C ALA A 202 13.85 -8.60 6.36
N VAL A 203 12.72 -8.80 7.04
CA VAL A 203 11.52 -7.95 6.90
C VAL A 203 11.22 -7.36 8.27
N GLN A 204 11.25 -6.04 8.36
CA GLN A 204 10.94 -5.32 9.58
C GLN A 204 9.53 -4.75 9.49
N GLY A 205 8.66 -5.21 10.42
CA GLY A 205 7.23 -4.93 10.37
C GLY A 205 6.44 -5.99 9.59
N ALA A 206 5.43 -6.55 10.24
CA ALA A 206 4.52 -7.54 9.65
C ALA A 206 3.06 -7.02 9.66
N GLY A 207 2.87 -5.77 9.29
CA GLY A 207 1.59 -5.22 8.87
C GLY A 207 1.22 -5.72 7.47
N THR A 208 0.14 -5.24 6.89
CA THR A 208 -0.33 -5.65 5.55
C THR A 208 0.80 -5.65 4.52
N MET A 209 1.54 -4.55 4.41
CA MET A 209 2.61 -4.40 3.41
C MET A 209 3.78 -5.38 3.65
N GLY A 210 4.26 -5.51 4.91
CA GLY A 210 5.33 -6.46 5.23
C GLY A 210 4.92 -7.92 4.99
N LEU A 211 3.67 -8.28 5.28
CA LEU A 211 3.12 -9.61 5.00
C LEU A 211 3.02 -9.88 3.49
N CYS A 212 2.59 -8.90 2.71
CA CYS A 212 2.59 -8.96 1.25
C CYS A 212 4.01 -9.11 0.68
N ALA A 213 5.00 -8.41 1.25
CA ALA A 213 6.40 -8.57 0.86
C ALA A 213 6.94 -9.97 1.18
N ILE A 214 6.57 -10.57 2.31
CA ILE A 214 6.94 -11.96 2.65
C ILE A 214 6.39 -12.93 1.59
N ALA A 215 5.13 -12.79 1.19
CA ALA A 215 4.54 -13.60 0.13
C ALA A 215 5.28 -13.40 -1.21
N GLY A 216 5.64 -12.17 -1.58
CA GLY A 216 6.46 -11.86 -2.74
C GLY A 216 7.84 -12.52 -2.68
N LEU A 217 8.54 -12.46 -1.53
CA LEU A 217 9.81 -13.15 -1.32
C LEU A 217 9.68 -14.67 -1.50
N ARG A 218 8.61 -15.27 -0.99
CA ARG A 218 8.37 -16.73 -1.16
C ARG A 218 8.06 -17.11 -2.59
N ALA A 219 7.37 -16.23 -3.35
CA ALA A 219 7.08 -16.47 -4.76
C ALA A 219 8.34 -16.46 -5.63
N PHE A 220 9.25 -15.49 -5.44
CA PHE A 220 10.36 -15.22 -6.35
C PHE A 220 11.75 -15.61 -5.82
N ALA A 221 11.88 -15.89 -4.52
CA ALA A 221 13.10 -16.39 -3.90
C ALA A 221 12.77 -17.46 -2.85
N PRO A 222 12.19 -18.62 -3.23
CA PRO A 222 11.74 -19.66 -2.31
C PRO A 222 12.88 -20.24 -1.45
N HIS A 223 14.12 -20.14 -1.90
CA HIS A 223 15.32 -20.57 -1.22
C HIS A 223 15.89 -19.55 -0.22
N ALA A 224 15.36 -18.32 -0.21
CA ALA A 224 15.83 -17.30 0.73
C ALA A 224 15.44 -17.63 2.17
N HIS A 225 16.35 -17.37 3.12
CA HIS A 225 16.06 -17.40 4.53
C HIS A 225 15.43 -16.05 4.94
N VAL A 226 14.13 -16.02 5.17
CA VAL A 226 13.38 -14.80 5.50
C VAL A 226 13.25 -14.68 7.01
N VAL A 227 13.87 -13.64 7.60
CA VAL A 227 13.81 -13.30 9.03
C VAL A 227 12.87 -12.14 9.23
N VAL A 228 11.83 -12.31 10.04
CA VAL A 228 10.79 -11.30 10.23
C VAL A 228 10.76 -10.79 11.67
N GLY A 229 10.83 -9.48 11.84
CA GLY A 229 10.56 -8.79 13.09
C GLY A 229 9.12 -8.28 13.15
N ALA A 230 8.29 -8.83 14.03
CA ALA A 230 6.88 -8.44 14.19
C ALA A 230 6.57 -7.98 15.61
N ARG A 231 5.60 -7.06 15.75
CA ARG A 231 5.23 -6.51 17.06
C ARG A 231 4.14 -7.33 17.76
N TYR A 232 3.17 -7.85 17.01
CA TYR A 232 1.96 -8.45 17.57
C TYR A 232 1.84 -9.93 17.23
N PRO A 233 1.24 -10.76 18.13
CA PRO A 233 1.12 -12.21 17.92
C PRO A 233 0.38 -12.60 16.63
N ALA A 234 -0.68 -11.87 16.24
CA ALA A 234 -1.42 -12.13 15.01
C ALA A 234 -0.52 -11.93 13.77
N GLN A 235 0.28 -10.86 13.75
CA GLN A 235 1.25 -10.60 12.70
C GLN A 235 2.32 -11.71 12.62
N MET A 236 2.80 -12.20 13.77
CA MET A 236 3.78 -13.29 13.81
C MET A 236 3.23 -14.59 13.23
N ARG A 237 1.95 -14.91 13.51
CA ARG A 237 1.27 -16.08 12.93
C ARG A 237 1.13 -15.94 11.41
N ALA A 238 0.59 -14.81 10.94
CA ALA A 238 0.42 -14.54 9.52
C ALA A 238 1.75 -14.59 8.75
N ALA A 239 2.84 -14.03 9.32
CA ALA A 239 4.17 -14.10 8.72
C ALA A 239 4.67 -15.55 8.55
N LYS A 240 4.45 -16.43 9.55
CA LYS A 240 4.78 -17.86 9.45
C LYS A 240 3.95 -18.57 8.39
N GLU A 241 2.64 -18.32 8.35
CA GLU A 241 1.71 -18.90 7.37
C GLU A 241 2.08 -18.51 5.93
N LEU A 242 2.56 -17.28 5.73
CA LEU A 242 3.07 -16.79 4.43
C LEU A 242 4.49 -17.28 4.11
N GLY A 243 5.09 -18.10 4.98
CA GLY A 243 6.34 -18.80 4.70
C GLY A 243 7.61 -18.10 5.19
N ALA A 244 7.53 -17.13 6.12
CA ALA A 244 8.73 -16.62 6.78
C ALA A 244 9.49 -17.76 7.49
N THR A 245 10.81 -17.82 7.30
CA THR A 245 11.66 -18.90 7.86
C THR A 245 11.83 -18.72 9.35
N THR A 246 12.05 -17.50 9.80
CA THR A 246 12.25 -17.17 11.22
C THR A 246 11.41 -15.95 11.56
N VAL A 247 10.55 -16.05 12.58
CA VAL A 247 9.71 -14.93 13.02
C VAL A 247 9.93 -14.68 14.51
N VAL A 248 10.30 -13.45 14.84
CA VAL A 248 10.63 -13.02 16.20
C VAL A 248 9.95 -11.69 16.54
N LYS A 249 10.00 -11.31 17.81
CA LYS A 249 9.59 -9.95 18.21
C LYS A 249 10.51 -8.92 17.55
N ALA A 250 9.98 -7.75 17.21
CA ALA A 250 10.76 -6.68 16.58
C ALA A 250 12.03 -6.33 17.38
N SER A 251 11.96 -6.33 18.72
CA SER A 251 13.11 -6.08 19.62
C SER A 251 14.20 -7.16 19.56
N GLU A 252 13.89 -8.35 19.06
CA GLU A 252 14.81 -9.49 18.97
C GLU A 252 15.43 -9.61 17.57
N LEU A 253 15.00 -8.81 16.61
CA LEU A 253 15.40 -8.94 15.20
C LEU A 253 16.92 -8.88 15.01
N ALA A 254 17.60 -7.87 15.54
CA ALA A 254 19.04 -7.71 15.39
C ALA A 254 19.82 -8.88 16.02
N ARG A 255 19.41 -9.36 17.18
CA ARG A 255 20.02 -10.53 17.83
C ARG A 255 19.82 -11.79 16.99
N THR A 256 18.63 -11.97 16.42
CA THR A 256 18.30 -13.14 15.60
C THR A 256 19.10 -13.13 14.30
N VAL A 257 19.17 -11.98 13.62
CA VAL A 257 19.99 -11.81 12.41
C VAL A 257 21.46 -12.18 12.70
N ARG A 258 22.02 -11.71 13.82
CA ARG A 258 23.38 -12.07 14.22
C ARG A 258 23.59 -13.59 14.32
N HIS A 259 22.66 -14.31 14.90
CA HIS A 259 22.75 -15.77 15.04
C HIS A 259 22.59 -16.49 13.69
N VAL A 260 21.62 -16.07 12.88
CA VAL A 260 21.34 -16.69 11.57
C VAL A 260 22.52 -16.50 10.62
N VAL A 261 23.14 -15.31 10.64
CA VAL A 261 24.28 -14.99 9.77
C VAL A 261 25.62 -15.46 10.35
N GLY A 262 25.70 -15.71 11.66
CA GLY A 262 26.94 -16.12 12.33
C GLY A 262 27.97 -14.98 12.44
N CYS A 263 27.53 -13.73 12.62
CA CYS A 263 28.40 -12.57 12.70
C CYS A 263 28.59 -12.03 14.12
N HIS A 264 29.52 -11.08 14.31
CA HIS A 264 29.89 -10.49 15.59
C HIS A 264 29.25 -9.09 15.75
N ILE A 265 29.27 -8.57 16.98
CA ILE A 265 28.91 -7.18 17.28
C ILE A 265 30.19 -6.34 17.27
N VAL A 266 30.15 -5.17 16.62
CA VAL A 266 31.20 -4.17 16.60
C VAL A 266 30.56 -2.82 16.93
N GLY A 267 30.75 -2.34 18.16
CA GLY A 267 29.97 -1.20 18.67
C GLY A 267 28.47 -1.53 18.63
N ASP A 268 27.69 -0.68 18.00
CA ASP A 268 26.23 -0.86 17.82
C ASP A 268 25.83 -1.60 16.53
N TYR A 269 26.80 -2.01 15.71
CA TYR A 269 26.59 -2.65 14.41
C TYR A 269 26.96 -4.12 14.43
N LEU A 270 26.41 -4.87 13.50
CA LEU A 270 26.90 -6.21 13.20
C LEU A 270 28.09 -6.14 12.25
N SER A 271 29.12 -6.99 12.46
CA SER A 271 30.30 -7.07 11.57
C SER A 271 29.94 -7.45 10.12
N SER A 272 28.83 -8.17 9.95
CA SER A 272 28.15 -8.48 8.70
C SER A 272 26.65 -8.22 8.88
N GLY A 273 25.77 -9.03 8.29
CA GLY A 273 24.32 -8.91 8.42
C GLY A 273 23.59 -9.60 7.29
N VAL A 274 22.30 -9.29 7.16
CA VAL A 274 21.45 -9.79 6.06
C VAL A 274 21.85 -9.14 4.74
N HIS A 275 21.58 -9.82 3.65
CA HIS A 275 21.88 -9.35 2.29
C HIS A 275 21.00 -8.18 1.87
N ALA A 276 19.70 -8.24 2.25
CA ALA A 276 18.76 -7.15 2.09
C ALA A 276 17.82 -7.07 3.29
N THR A 277 17.34 -5.85 3.58
CA THR A 277 16.30 -5.57 4.58
C THR A 277 15.15 -4.87 3.88
N ILE A 278 13.91 -5.33 4.10
CA ILE A 278 12.70 -4.59 3.73
C ILE A 278 12.18 -3.92 5.00
N ASP A 279 12.20 -2.59 5.04
CA ASP A 279 11.62 -1.81 6.13
C ASP A 279 10.18 -1.41 5.78
N ALA A 280 9.22 -2.14 6.34
CA ALA A 280 7.78 -1.91 6.19
C ALA A 280 7.19 -1.06 7.33
N VAL A 281 8.04 -0.44 8.16
CA VAL A 281 7.64 0.44 9.27
C VAL A 281 7.89 1.90 8.91
N GLY A 282 9.12 2.24 8.52
CA GLY A 282 9.48 3.57 8.06
C GLY A 282 9.49 4.64 9.15
N ASN A 283 10.21 4.43 10.23
CA ASN A 283 10.47 5.46 11.22
C ASN A 283 11.97 5.50 11.61
N SER A 284 12.39 6.47 12.42
CA SER A 284 13.78 6.63 12.82
C SER A 284 14.37 5.34 13.42
N ASP A 285 13.65 4.69 14.31
CA ASP A 285 14.10 3.45 14.96
C ASP A 285 14.24 2.30 13.95
N SER A 286 13.25 2.12 13.07
CA SER A 286 13.28 1.02 12.10
C SER A 286 14.38 1.20 11.07
N ILE A 287 14.58 2.41 10.57
CA ILE A 287 15.68 2.72 9.65
C ILE A 287 17.03 2.50 10.34
N GLY A 288 17.17 2.96 11.59
CA GLY A 288 18.37 2.73 12.41
C GLY A 288 18.65 1.24 12.64
N VAL A 289 17.63 0.43 12.91
CA VAL A 289 17.77 -1.03 13.00
C VAL A 289 18.18 -1.62 11.66
N SER A 290 17.54 -1.21 10.56
CA SER A 290 17.86 -1.68 9.21
C SER A 290 19.32 -1.41 8.83
N LEU A 291 19.83 -0.22 9.14
CA LEU A 291 21.25 0.12 8.94
C LEU A 291 22.20 -0.77 9.75
N ARG A 292 21.82 -1.15 10.98
CA ARG A 292 22.65 -2.00 11.84
C ARG A 292 22.69 -3.46 11.41
N ILE A 293 21.57 -4.00 10.89
CA ILE A 293 21.45 -5.43 10.57
C ILE A 293 21.78 -5.78 9.12
N THR A 294 21.79 -4.79 8.22
CA THR A 294 22.15 -5.01 6.81
C THR A 294 23.67 -5.08 6.69
N ARG A 295 24.20 -6.06 5.96
CA ARG A 295 25.64 -6.23 5.75
C ARG A 295 26.24 -5.03 4.99
N PRO A 296 27.58 -4.82 5.06
CA PRO A 296 28.25 -3.92 4.11
C PRO A 296 27.88 -4.27 2.66
N ARG A 297 27.61 -3.24 1.84
CA ARG A 297 27.16 -3.36 0.43
C ARG A 297 25.84 -4.12 0.25
N GLY A 298 25.04 -4.22 1.31
CA GLY A 298 23.68 -4.73 1.25
C GLY A 298 22.68 -3.64 0.90
N ARG A 299 21.42 -4.01 0.71
CA ARG A 299 20.34 -3.07 0.35
C ARG A 299 19.29 -3.00 1.44
N ILE A 300 18.85 -1.80 1.74
CA ILE A 300 17.64 -1.51 2.52
C ILE A 300 16.58 -1.03 1.55
N VAL A 301 15.47 -1.75 1.47
CA VAL A 301 14.28 -1.37 0.71
C VAL A 301 13.32 -0.67 1.68
N LEU A 302 13.17 0.64 1.53
CA LEU A 302 12.30 1.46 2.35
C LEU A 302 10.89 1.47 1.75
N MET A 303 10.03 0.60 2.24
CA MET A 303 8.63 0.48 1.85
C MET A 303 7.71 1.25 2.80
N GLY A 304 8.08 1.38 4.08
CA GLY A 304 7.44 2.31 5.00
C GLY A 304 7.57 3.74 4.47
N MET A 305 6.62 4.60 4.77
CA MET A 305 6.52 5.96 4.19
C MET A 305 6.90 7.05 5.21
N PRO A 306 8.16 7.17 5.62
CA PRO A 306 8.57 8.24 6.53
C PRO A 306 8.53 9.59 5.80
N ALA A 307 8.05 10.64 6.49
CA ALA A 307 8.19 12.01 5.99
C ALA A 307 9.52 12.61 6.46
N GLN A 308 9.59 12.98 7.72
CA GLN A 308 10.79 13.52 8.36
C GLN A 308 11.25 12.56 9.44
N VAL A 309 12.50 12.16 9.38
CA VAL A 309 13.11 11.23 10.34
C VAL A 309 14.49 11.73 10.76
N ASP A 310 14.86 11.48 12.01
CA ASP A 310 16.20 11.73 12.54
C ASP A 310 16.95 10.39 12.60
N VAL A 311 17.98 10.24 11.77
CA VAL A 311 18.75 8.99 11.62
C VAL A 311 20.22 9.30 11.44
N ASP A 312 21.10 8.62 12.20
CA ASP A 312 22.53 8.62 11.96
C ASP A 312 22.86 7.83 10.68
N LEU A 313 23.30 8.53 9.65
CA LEU A 313 23.68 7.94 8.36
C LEU A 313 25.12 7.45 8.28
N THR A 314 25.90 7.48 9.37
CA THR A 314 27.29 7.01 9.39
C THR A 314 27.39 5.56 8.91
N GLY A 315 26.47 4.70 9.38
CA GLY A 315 26.40 3.31 8.94
C GLY A 315 26.08 3.13 7.45
N LEU A 316 25.34 4.06 6.85
CA LEU A 316 25.00 4.02 5.43
C LEU A 316 26.25 4.23 4.55
N TRP A 317 26.93 5.38 4.73
CA TRP A 317 28.07 5.71 3.87
C TRP A 317 29.33 4.91 4.20
N HIS A 318 29.60 4.62 5.49
CA HIS A 318 30.78 3.83 5.89
C HIS A 318 30.71 2.37 5.42
N ARG A 319 29.53 1.78 5.44
CA ARG A 319 29.31 0.38 5.02
C ARG A 319 28.94 0.25 3.54
N GLU A 320 28.87 1.36 2.80
CA GLU A 320 28.43 1.39 1.40
C GLU A 320 27.06 0.68 1.22
N THR A 321 26.17 0.81 2.23
CA THR A 321 24.83 0.22 2.19
C THR A 321 23.94 1.06 1.30
N GLU A 322 23.16 0.42 0.42
CA GLU A 322 22.19 1.10 -0.42
C GLU A 322 20.87 1.29 0.35
N LEU A 323 20.32 2.51 0.34
CA LEU A 323 18.96 2.81 0.79
C LEU A 323 18.11 3.14 -0.43
N LYS A 324 17.19 2.25 -0.80
CA LYS A 324 16.33 2.37 -1.97
C LYS A 324 14.87 2.49 -1.54
N GLY A 325 14.20 3.56 -1.99
CA GLY A 325 12.75 3.71 -1.82
C GLY A 325 11.98 2.67 -2.63
N SER A 326 10.85 2.22 -2.10
CA SER A 326 9.90 1.37 -2.81
C SER A 326 8.53 2.03 -2.74
N TYR A 327 8.06 2.53 -3.90
CA TYR A 327 6.81 3.25 -4.03
C TYR A 327 5.95 2.59 -5.10
N THR A 328 4.70 2.30 -4.75
CA THR A 328 3.72 1.68 -5.64
C THR A 328 4.22 0.38 -6.32
N TYR A 329 4.10 0.28 -7.63
CA TYR A 329 4.39 -0.87 -8.48
C TYR A 329 4.44 -0.39 -9.94
N GLY A 330 4.99 -1.21 -10.82
CA GLY A 330 5.14 -0.89 -12.24
C GLY A 330 5.40 -2.15 -13.06
N THR A 331 6.28 -2.03 -14.04
CA THR A 331 6.77 -3.16 -14.84
C THR A 331 8.07 -3.70 -14.22
N GLU A 332 8.01 -4.91 -13.72
CA GLU A 332 9.13 -5.59 -13.05
C GLU A 332 9.99 -6.39 -14.02
N THR A 333 11.29 -6.44 -13.72
CA THR A 333 12.19 -7.44 -14.31
C THR A 333 12.35 -8.59 -13.33
N LEU A 334 11.83 -9.76 -13.69
CA LEU A 334 11.87 -10.95 -12.84
C LEU A 334 13.27 -11.59 -12.80
N PRO A 335 13.55 -12.50 -11.84
CA PRO A 335 14.85 -13.20 -11.76
C PRO A 335 15.26 -13.95 -13.03
N ASP A 336 14.31 -14.42 -13.83
CA ASP A 336 14.52 -15.07 -15.13
C ASP A 336 14.77 -14.10 -16.29
N GLY A 337 14.74 -12.78 -16.03
CA GLY A 337 14.90 -11.73 -17.01
C GLY A 337 13.64 -11.33 -17.77
N SER A 338 12.52 -12.00 -17.55
CA SER A 338 11.23 -11.62 -18.16
C SER A 338 10.69 -10.32 -17.55
N ARG A 339 9.90 -9.57 -18.32
CA ARG A 339 9.25 -8.36 -17.85
C ARG A 339 7.75 -8.61 -17.66
N ARG A 340 7.23 -8.25 -16.51
CA ARG A 340 5.82 -8.44 -16.15
C ARG A 340 5.31 -7.25 -15.34
N ARG A 341 4.05 -6.88 -15.56
CA ARG A 341 3.37 -5.88 -14.73
C ARG A 341 3.12 -6.44 -13.32
N THR A 342 3.46 -5.68 -12.30
CA THR A 342 3.35 -6.15 -10.89
C THR A 342 1.91 -6.49 -10.52
N PHE A 343 0.94 -5.74 -11.05
CA PHE A 343 -0.49 -5.98 -10.80
C PHE A 343 -0.96 -7.34 -11.35
N ASP A 344 -0.49 -7.72 -12.55
CA ASP A 344 -0.80 -9.04 -13.14
C ASP A 344 -0.20 -10.18 -12.32
N LEU A 345 1.03 -9.98 -11.80
CA LEU A 345 1.66 -10.94 -10.89
C LEU A 345 0.87 -11.09 -9.59
N ALA A 346 0.37 -9.97 -9.02
CA ALA A 346 -0.42 -9.99 -7.82
C ALA A 346 -1.74 -10.76 -8.02
N ILE A 347 -2.46 -10.52 -9.12
CA ILE A 347 -3.68 -11.24 -9.47
C ILE A 347 -3.39 -12.75 -9.60
N GLN A 348 -2.33 -13.11 -10.33
CA GLN A 348 -1.95 -14.51 -10.54
C GLN A 348 -1.59 -15.25 -9.24
N LEU A 349 -0.88 -14.58 -8.33
CA LEU A 349 -0.34 -15.19 -7.12
C LEU A 349 -1.30 -15.14 -5.92
N ALA A 350 -2.34 -14.30 -5.98
CA ALA A 350 -3.27 -14.08 -4.87
C ALA A 350 -3.89 -15.37 -4.33
N GLY A 351 -4.28 -16.29 -5.23
CA GLY A 351 -4.86 -17.59 -4.86
C GLY A 351 -3.86 -18.51 -4.16
N THR A 352 -2.60 -18.51 -4.61
CA THR A 352 -1.54 -19.35 -4.06
C THR A 352 -1.25 -19.02 -2.59
N PHE A 353 -1.25 -17.72 -2.25
CA PHE A 353 -0.94 -17.26 -0.90
C PHE A 353 -2.17 -17.06 -0.02
N GLN A 354 -3.38 -17.27 -0.54
CA GLN A 354 -4.65 -17.11 0.20
C GLN A 354 -4.69 -15.77 0.94
N ILE A 355 -4.34 -14.68 0.23
CA ILE A 355 -4.14 -13.35 0.83
C ILE A 355 -5.42 -12.78 1.47
N GLU A 356 -6.60 -13.29 1.12
CA GLU A 356 -7.88 -12.94 1.75
C GLU A 356 -7.88 -13.12 3.27
N ARG A 357 -7.03 -14.02 3.81
CA ARG A 357 -6.87 -14.22 5.25
C ARG A 357 -6.32 -13.00 5.99
N LEU A 358 -5.71 -12.06 5.25
CA LEU A 358 -5.23 -10.81 5.81
C LEU A 358 -6.37 -9.81 6.06
N LEU A 359 -7.52 -9.94 5.39
CA LEU A 359 -8.68 -9.12 5.64
C LEU A 359 -9.35 -9.54 6.95
N SER A 360 -9.25 -8.72 7.97
CA SER A 360 -9.67 -9.05 9.32
C SER A 360 -11.06 -8.54 9.66
N ALA A 361 -11.51 -7.45 9.05
CA ALA A 361 -12.82 -6.85 9.29
C ALA A 361 -13.26 -5.97 8.12
N THR A 362 -14.58 -5.89 7.93
CA THR A 362 -15.22 -4.96 7.01
C THR A 362 -16.26 -4.11 7.74
N TYR A 363 -16.47 -2.90 7.26
CA TYR A 363 -17.41 -1.93 7.83
C TYR A 363 -18.24 -1.27 6.74
N PRO A 364 -19.52 -0.96 6.97
CA PRO A 364 -20.25 -0.08 6.06
C PRO A 364 -19.67 1.34 6.11
N LEU A 365 -19.81 2.10 5.04
CA LEU A 365 -19.28 3.46 4.96
C LEU A 365 -19.83 4.38 6.07
N SER A 366 -21.07 4.14 6.55
CA SER A 366 -21.69 4.88 7.65
C SER A 366 -20.94 4.73 8.98
N ASP A 367 -20.18 3.65 9.16
CA ASP A 367 -19.42 3.39 10.39
C ASP A 367 -17.93 3.72 10.26
N TYR A 368 -17.61 4.69 9.40
CA TYR A 368 -16.25 5.06 9.03
C TYR A 368 -15.32 5.37 10.21
N ALA A 369 -15.83 6.03 11.24
CA ALA A 369 -14.98 6.41 12.38
C ALA A 369 -14.50 5.19 13.18
N ASN A 370 -15.34 4.15 13.33
CA ASN A 370 -14.95 2.89 13.97
C ASN A 370 -14.03 2.08 13.05
N ALA A 371 -14.28 2.07 11.73
CA ALA A 371 -13.42 1.43 10.74
C ALA A 371 -11.99 2.01 10.77
N LEU A 372 -11.86 3.34 10.76
CA LEU A 372 -10.58 4.03 10.79
C LEU A 372 -9.84 3.81 12.11
N ARG A 373 -10.55 3.87 13.25
CA ARG A 373 -9.98 3.52 14.56
C ARG A 373 -9.49 2.07 14.58
N HIS A 374 -10.28 1.12 14.06
CA HIS A 374 -9.87 -0.28 14.00
C HIS A 374 -8.64 -0.47 13.10
N ALA A 375 -8.59 0.20 11.97
CA ALA A 375 -7.44 0.14 11.06
C ALA A 375 -6.17 0.72 11.70
N ALA A 376 -6.25 1.85 12.40
CA ALA A 376 -5.13 2.45 13.12
C ALA A 376 -4.60 1.56 14.26
N GLU A 377 -5.50 0.87 14.95
CA GLU A 377 -5.19 -0.02 16.07
C GLU A 377 -5.10 -1.50 15.66
N ALA A 378 -5.09 -1.82 14.34
CA ALA A 378 -5.27 -3.17 13.83
C ALA A 378 -4.36 -4.20 14.53
N GLY A 379 -3.06 -3.92 14.61
CA GLY A 379 -2.11 -4.83 15.24
C GLY A 379 -2.41 -5.10 16.73
N ALA A 380 -2.76 -4.08 17.49
CA ALA A 380 -3.12 -4.21 18.91
C ALA A 380 -4.42 -5.00 19.11
N ARG A 381 -5.35 -4.90 18.14
CA ARG A 381 -6.63 -5.64 18.13
C ARG A 381 -6.51 -7.05 17.52
N GLY A 382 -5.31 -7.47 17.10
CA GLY A 382 -5.11 -8.76 16.46
C GLY A 382 -5.59 -8.81 15.02
N ALA A 383 -5.83 -7.67 14.40
CA ALA A 383 -6.22 -7.51 13.00
C ALA A 383 -4.99 -7.16 12.12
N ILE A 384 -5.14 -7.35 10.81
CA ILE A 384 -4.13 -7.01 9.79
C ILE A 384 -4.67 -5.92 8.86
N LYS A 385 -5.72 -6.23 8.09
CA LYS A 385 -6.36 -5.33 7.13
C LYS A 385 -7.81 -5.10 7.49
N VAL A 386 -8.23 -3.84 7.36
CA VAL A 386 -9.63 -3.42 7.49
C VAL A 386 -10.07 -2.81 6.17
N ALA A 387 -11.32 -3.02 5.77
CA ALA A 387 -11.89 -2.46 4.55
C ALA A 387 -13.30 -1.92 4.78
N PHE A 388 -13.73 -1.02 3.90
CA PHE A 388 -15.13 -0.66 3.77
C PHE A 388 -15.86 -1.64 2.84
N ASP A 389 -17.06 -2.06 3.22
CA ASP A 389 -17.99 -2.80 2.37
C ASP A 389 -18.99 -1.81 1.79
N MET A 390 -18.89 -1.57 0.49
CA MET A 390 -19.71 -0.62 -0.25
C MET A 390 -20.99 -1.25 -0.78
N ARG A 391 -21.10 -2.57 -0.79
CA ARG A 391 -22.25 -3.30 -1.37
C ARG A 391 -23.61 -2.90 -0.77
N PRO A 392 -23.74 -2.73 0.56
CA PRO A 392 -25.00 -2.27 1.16
C PRO A 392 -25.36 -0.83 0.79
N ASP A 393 -24.38 0.06 0.68
CA ASP A 393 -24.60 1.47 0.34
C ASP A 393 -25.06 1.62 -1.12
N ILE A 394 -24.48 0.84 -2.05
CA ILE A 394 -24.89 0.80 -3.47
C ILE A 394 -26.32 0.29 -3.61
N ALA A 395 -26.65 -0.83 -2.97
CA ALA A 395 -28.01 -1.38 -3.00
C ALA A 395 -29.07 -0.39 -2.48
N ALA A 396 -28.73 0.36 -1.42
CA ALA A 396 -29.62 1.39 -0.88
C ALA A 396 -29.83 2.56 -1.86
N GLU A 397 -28.80 2.99 -2.59
CA GLU A 397 -28.91 4.03 -3.62
C GLU A 397 -29.74 3.57 -4.83
N GLU A 398 -29.58 2.33 -5.28
CA GLU A 398 -30.35 1.74 -6.38
C GLU A 398 -31.85 1.69 -6.03
N THR A 399 -32.20 1.19 -4.84
CA THR A 399 -33.56 1.16 -4.34
C THR A 399 -34.20 2.57 -4.28
N LYS A 400 -33.38 3.58 -3.89
CA LYS A 400 -33.87 4.96 -3.87
C LYS A 400 -34.14 5.53 -5.27
N LYS A 401 -33.31 5.23 -6.24
CA LYS A 401 -33.48 5.64 -7.64
C LYS A 401 -34.72 4.99 -8.28
N GLU A 402 -34.97 3.70 -7.97
CA GLU A 402 -36.16 2.98 -8.45
C GLU A 402 -37.46 3.57 -7.91
N ARG A 403 -37.48 4.02 -6.64
CA ARG A 403 -38.67 4.67 -6.03
C ARG A 403 -38.96 6.08 -6.57
N GLN A 404 -37.98 6.70 -7.24
CA GLN A 404 -38.09 8.04 -7.81
C GLN A 404 -38.48 8.03 -9.31
N ARG A 405 -38.42 6.86 -9.94
CA ARG A 405 -38.90 6.60 -11.32
C ARG A 405 -40.37 6.15 -11.31
#